data_1e41545da5b3675eb4ad56ff3351898a
#
_entry.id   1e41545da5b3675eb4ad56ff3351898a
#
_cell.length_a   1.000
_cell.length_b   1.000
_cell.length_c   1.000
_cell.angle_alpha   90.00
_cell.angle_beta   90.00
_cell.angle_gamma   90.00
#
_symmetry.space_group_name_H-M   'P 1'
#
loop_
_entity.id
_entity.type
_entity.pdbx_description
1 polymer ?
#
loop_
_entity_poly.entity_id
_entity_poly.type
_entity_poly.pdbx_seq_one_letter_code
_entity_poly.pdbx_strand_id
1 'polypeptide(L)'
;VRLTNWIITYLGLRDFFAEQQSFHRFRSKPIKPTQVENDDDPLNSFILDDLAKVADNLERSNSSAPLNAYLTAHTGGGRMDVSDDRFSRDVLDELAPSRYPSGCWPTEADQGLVHSQQLAVNHVVGSLSTSKGQRAVNGPPGTGKTTLLRDIIASVVTGRADVLASLPRAADAFVDKGVRAEQAREGGKPQFC
;
A
#
# COMPACT_ATOMS: atom_id res chain seq x y z
N VAL A 1 26.37 -11.16 26.45
CA VAL A 1 25.88 -10.57 27.73
C VAL A 1 25.98 -9.05 27.75
N ARG A 2 27.15 -8.44 27.41
CA ARG A 2 27.27 -6.96 27.42
C ARG A 2 26.44 -6.26 26.34
N LEU A 3 26.44 -6.79 25.13
CA LEU A 3 25.66 -6.23 24.01
C LEU A 3 24.14 -6.35 24.24
N THR A 4 23.71 -7.52 24.72
CA THR A 4 22.28 -7.76 25.04
C THR A 4 21.79 -6.82 26.13
N ASN A 5 22.56 -6.63 27.21
CA ASN A 5 22.18 -5.69 28.26
C ASN A 5 22.19 -4.23 27.78
N TRP A 6 23.09 -3.88 26.88
CA TRP A 6 23.10 -2.55 26.26
C TRP A 6 21.86 -2.31 25.42
N ILE A 7 21.46 -3.28 24.56
CA ILE A 7 20.26 -3.21 23.73
C ILE A 7 19.00 -3.09 24.61
N ILE A 8 18.87 -3.94 25.62
CA ILE A 8 17.72 -3.91 26.55
C ILE A 8 17.61 -2.56 27.25
N THR A 9 18.73 -1.98 27.64
CA THR A 9 18.77 -0.66 28.29
C THR A 9 18.42 0.47 27.30
N TYR A 10 18.97 0.39 26.09
CA TYR A 10 18.74 1.39 25.05
C TYR A 10 17.27 1.44 24.59
N LEU A 11 16.63 0.27 24.49
CA LEU A 11 15.21 0.15 24.11
C LEU A 11 14.24 0.40 25.28
N GLY A 12 14.71 0.67 26.49
CA GLY A 12 13.86 0.89 27.66
C GLY A 12 13.10 -0.36 28.12
N LEU A 13 13.55 -1.55 27.75
CA LEU A 13 12.89 -2.82 28.03
C LEU A 13 13.35 -3.48 29.34
N ARG A 14 14.08 -2.77 30.17
CA ARG A 14 14.66 -3.30 31.39
C ARG A 14 13.63 -3.89 32.35
N ASP A 15 12.52 -3.23 32.52
CA ASP A 15 11.47 -3.66 33.45
C ASP A 15 10.70 -4.86 32.89
N PHE A 16 10.52 -4.93 31.58
CA PHE A 16 9.90 -6.05 30.91
C PHE A 16 10.69 -7.37 31.06
N PHE A 17 12.02 -7.28 31.03
CA PHE A 17 12.89 -8.46 31.18
C PHE A 17 13.31 -8.73 32.63
N ALA A 18 13.07 -7.82 33.58
CA ALA A 18 13.40 -8.01 34.99
C ALA A 18 12.52 -9.08 35.67
N GLU A 19 11.27 -9.24 35.22
CA GLU A 19 10.35 -10.26 35.77
C GLU A 19 10.56 -11.66 35.16
N GLN A 20 11.21 -11.78 34.02
CA GLN A 20 11.47 -13.07 33.38
C GLN A 20 12.94 -13.44 33.55
N GLN A 21 13.27 -14.23 34.59
CA GLN A 21 14.59 -14.86 34.76
C GLN A 21 14.84 -15.98 33.72
N SER A 22 14.33 -15.88 32.51
CA SER A 22 14.64 -16.82 31.45
C SER A 22 15.93 -16.40 30.75
N PHE A 23 17.01 -17.06 31.12
CA PHE A 23 18.28 -16.90 30.42
C PHE A 23 18.19 -17.43 29.01
N HIS A 24 18.14 -16.55 28.04
CA HIS A 24 18.34 -16.92 26.64
C HIS A 24 19.80 -17.34 26.48
N ARG A 25 20.04 -18.63 26.33
CA ARG A 25 21.36 -19.16 25.97
C ARG A 25 21.56 -18.98 24.47
N PHE A 26 22.37 -18.04 24.09
CA PHE A 26 22.91 -17.99 22.74
C PHE A 26 24.01 -19.06 22.59
N ARG A 27 23.82 -19.97 21.65
CA ARG A 27 24.83 -20.95 21.25
C ARG A 27 25.36 -20.54 19.89
N SER A 28 26.58 -20.01 19.83
CA SER A 28 27.25 -19.78 18.54
C SER A 28 27.94 -21.06 18.10
N LYS A 29 27.72 -21.48 16.85
CA LYS A 29 28.42 -22.60 16.23
C LYS A 29 29.06 -22.06 14.95
N PRO A 30 30.39 -22.26 14.75
CA PRO A 30 31.02 -21.90 13.49
C PRO A 30 30.47 -22.80 12.37
N ILE A 31 29.92 -22.18 11.32
CA ILE A 31 29.41 -22.88 10.14
C ILE A 31 30.35 -22.61 8.97
N LYS A 32 30.57 -23.62 8.12
CA LYS A 32 31.37 -23.43 6.90
C LYS A 32 30.56 -22.57 5.92
N PRO A 33 31.19 -21.68 5.15
CA PRO A 33 30.49 -20.81 4.20
C PRO A 33 29.55 -21.52 3.23
N THR A 34 29.86 -22.80 2.89
CA THR A 34 29.04 -23.65 2.02
C THR A 34 27.77 -24.21 2.68
N GLN A 35 27.57 -24.03 3.98
CA GLN A 35 26.41 -24.52 4.72
C GLN A 35 25.40 -23.41 5.09
N VAL A 36 25.68 -22.17 4.70
CA VAL A 36 24.85 -21.01 5.03
C VAL A 36 23.54 -20.97 4.21
N GLU A 37 23.48 -21.70 3.08
CA GLU A 37 22.32 -21.64 2.18
C GLU A 37 21.07 -22.42 2.64
N ASN A 38 21.15 -23.24 3.69
CA ASN A 38 20.05 -24.13 4.09
C ASN A 38 19.71 -24.09 5.59
N ASP A 39 20.20 -23.13 6.34
CA ASP A 39 19.80 -23.00 7.75
C ASP A 39 18.67 -21.96 7.83
N ASP A 40 17.47 -22.43 8.18
CA ASP A 40 16.35 -21.57 8.63
C ASP A 40 16.79 -20.87 9.92
N ASP A 41 17.68 -19.87 9.80
CA ASP A 41 18.04 -19.01 10.90
C ASP A 41 16.82 -18.18 11.28
N PRO A 42 16.19 -18.43 12.43
CA PRO A 42 15.02 -17.68 12.87
C PRO A 42 15.30 -16.19 13.08
N LEU A 43 16.57 -15.80 13.07
CA LEU A 43 17.00 -14.39 13.11
C LEU A 43 17.31 -13.82 11.72
N ASN A 44 17.38 -14.66 10.68
CA ASN A 44 17.55 -14.20 9.31
C ASN A 44 16.21 -13.74 8.76
N SER A 45 15.89 -12.50 9.02
CA SER A 45 14.68 -11.88 8.53
C SER A 45 14.99 -11.09 7.26
N PHE A 46 14.55 -11.59 6.09
CA PHE A 46 14.55 -10.82 4.85
C PHE A 46 13.82 -9.46 5.01
N ILE A 47 12.90 -9.36 5.98
CA ILE A 47 12.23 -8.11 6.37
C ILE A 47 13.25 -7.10 6.91
N LEU A 48 14.24 -7.54 7.68
CA LEU A 48 15.28 -6.65 8.20
C LEU A 48 16.15 -6.08 7.09
N ASP A 49 16.55 -6.92 6.14
CA ASP A 49 17.33 -6.48 4.97
C ASP A 49 16.55 -5.50 4.10
N ASP A 50 15.25 -5.74 3.92
CA ASP A 50 14.40 -4.83 3.16
C ASP A 50 14.17 -3.51 3.90
N LEU A 51 14.00 -3.54 5.23
CA LEU A 51 13.93 -2.33 6.05
C LEU A 51 15.24 -1.52 5.99
N ALA A 52 16.39 -2.19 6.01
CA ALA A 52 17.69 -1.51 5.86
C ALA A 52 17.81 -0.82 4.49
N LYS A 53 17.39 -1.48 3.41
CA LYS A 53 17.36 -0.86 2.07
C LYS A 53 16.42 0.35 2.01
N VAL A 54 15.26 0.27 2.66
CA VAL A 54 14.32 1.39 2.76
C VAL A 54 14.94 2.54 3.53
N ALA A 55 15.61 2.28 4.66
CA ALA A 55 16.30 3.29 5.45
C ALA A 55 17.40 3.99 4.64
N ASP A 56 18.24 3.24 3.95
CA ASP A 56 19.29 3.78 3.06
C ASP A 56 18.70 4.68 1.96
N ASN A 57 17.58 4.29 1.36
CA ASN A 57 16.90 5.10 0.34
C ASN A 57 16.34 6.40 0.92
N LEU A 58 15.80 6.36 2.13
CA LEU A 58 15.30 7.55 2.84
C LEU A 58 16.44 8.53 3.15
N GLU A 59 17.58 8.04 3.63
CA GLU A 59 18.76 8.87 3.92
C GLU A 59 19.31 9.55 2.67
N ARG A 60 19.26 8.88 1.52
CA ARG A 60 19.67 9.44 0.22
C ARG A 60 18.64 10.37 -0.41
N SER A 61 17.57 10.73 0.32
CA SER A 61 16.45 11.55 -0.19
C SER A 61 15.76 10.95 -1.43
N ASN A 62 15.84 9.66 -1.61
CA ASN A 62 15.27 8.93 -2.75
C ASN A 62 13.93 8.27 -2.37
N SER A 63 13.12 8.98 -1.57
CA SER A 63 11.85 8.48 -1.09
C SER A 63 10.69 8.91 -1.99
N SER A 64 9.73 8.01 -2.18
CA SER A 64 8.51 8.33 -2.92
C SER A 64 7.50 9.11 -2.07
N ALA A 65 6.67 9.93 -2.70
CA ALA A 65 5.61 10.66 -2.00
C ALA A 65 4.67 9.76 -1.16
N PRO A 66 4.26 8.55 -1.63
CA PRO A 66 3.47 7.62 -0.82
C PRO A 66 4.22 7.13 0.43
N LEU A 67 5.52 6.84 0.33
CA LEU A 67 6.32 6.39 1.47
C LEU A 67 6.45 7.50 2.50
N ASN A 68 6.71 8.73 2.06
CA ASN A 68 6.77 9.89 2.95
C ASN A 68 5.43 10.12 3.66
N ALA A 69 4.31 10.02 2.94
CA ALA A 69 2.98 10.14 3.53
C ALA A 69 2.70 9.05 4.57
N TYR A 70 3.18 7.83 4.34
CA TYR A 70 3.04 6.72 5.30
C TYR A 70 3.86 6.94 6.57
N LEU A 71 5.08 7.48 6.44
CA LEU A 71 5.99 7.71 7.57
C LEU A 71 5.69 9.00 8.33
N THR A 72 4.91 9.92 7.75
CA THR A 72 4.57 11.18 8.40
C THR A 72 3.53 10.95 9.50
N ALA A 73 3.82 11.43 10.70
CA ALA A 73 2.85 11.40 11.80
C ALA A 73 1.66 12.30 11.49
N HIS A 74 0.47 11.72 11.40
CA HIS A 74 -0.77 12.49 11.24
C HIS A 74 -1.22 13.05 12.58
N THR A 75 -1.18 14.36 12.72
CA THR A 75 -1.62 15.10 13.92
C THR A 75 -3.14 15.34 13.96
N GLY A 76 -3.95 14.40 13.51
CA GLY A 76 -5.38 14.34 13.77
C GLY A 76 -6.28 15.51 13.29
N GLY A 77 -5.72 16.57 12.71
CA GLY A 77 -6.49 17.68 12.15
C GLY A 77 -7.13 17.31 10.81
N GLY A 78 -8.42 17.63 10.65
CA GLY A 78 -9.13 17.42 9.37
C GLY A 78 -9.76 16.03 9.18
N ARG A 79 -9.87 15.22 10.24
CA ARG A 79 -10.66 13.97 10.18
C ARG A 79 -12.15 14.29 10.19
N MET A 80 -12.84 13.77 9.20
CA MET A 80 -14.32 13.78 9.15
C MET A 80 -14.83 12.50 9.81
N ASP A 81 -15.65 12.65 10.85
CA ASP A 81 -16.39 11.53 11.42
C ASP A 81 -17.73 11.43 10.70
N VAL A 82 -17.89 10.40 9.90
CA VAL A 82 -19.09 10.18 9.09
C VAL A 82 -20.35 9.85 9.93
N SER A 83 -20.17 9.57 11.21
CA SER A 83 -21.27 9.37 12.17
C SER A 83 -21.70 10.66 12.88
N ASP A 84 -20.98 11.75 12.68
CA ASP A 84 -21.27 13.06 13.28
C ASP A 84 -22.14 13.88 12.33
N ASP A 85 -23.29 14.32 12.82
CA ASP A 85 -24.28 15.11 12.05
C ASP A 85 -23.67 16.38 11.42
N ARG A 86 -22.62 16.93 12.01
CA ARG A 86 -21.90 18.10 11.47
C ARG A 86 -21.31 17.84 10.07
N PHE A 87 -21.00 16.60 9.75
CA PHE A 87 -20.44 16.20 8.47
C PHE A 87 -21.46 15.56 7.51
N SER A 88 -22.74 15.54 7.90
CA SER A 88 -23.80 14.92 7.05
C SER A 88 -23.84 15.47 5.64
N ARG A 89 -23.63 16.78 5.48
CA ARG A 89 -23.58 17.42 4.16
C ARG A 89 -22.37 16.98 3.36
N ASP A 90 -21.20 16.93 3.97
CA ASP A 90 -19.96 16.49 3.29
C ASP A 90 -20.07 15.01 2.85
N VAL A 91 -20.69 14.18 3.68
CA VAL A 91 -20.97 12.78 3.35
C VAL A 91 -21.92 12.66 2.15
N LEU A 92 -23.00 13.47 2.12
CA LEU A 92 -23.94 13.49 1.01
C LEU A 92 -23.28 14.01 -0.28
N ASP A 93 -22.46 15.03 -0.18
CA ASP A 93 -21.72 15.59 -1.32
C ASP A 93 -20.72 14.55 -1.89
N GLU A 94 -20.07 13.76 -1.02
CA GLU A 94 -19.17 12.68 -1.46
C GLU A 94 -19.93 11.49 -2.06
N LEU A 95 -21.17 11.26 -1.65
CA LEU A 95 -22.08 10.25 -2.23
C LEU A 95 -22.91 10.76 -3.40
N ALA A 96 -22.71 12.00 -3.84
CA ALA A 96 -23.43 12.54 -4.99
C ALA A 96 -23.13 11.72 -6.26
N PRO A 97 -24.10 11.54 -7.18
CA PRO A 97 -23.91 10.77 -8.42
C PRO A 97 -22.72 11.24 -9.27
N SER A 98 -22.38 12.52 -9.20
CA SER A 98 -21.22 13.10 -9.88
C SER A 98 -19.87 12.64 -9.32
N ARG A 99 -19.84 12.06 -8.14
CA ARG A 99 -18.65 11.52 -7.49
C ARG A 99 -18.43 10.04 -7.78
N TYR A 100 -19.45 9.36 -8.32
CA TYR A 100 -19.28 7.96 -8.68
C TYR A 100 -18.22 7.80 -9.76
N PRO A 101 -17.32 6.82 -9.61
CA PRO A 101 -16.35 6.53 -10.65
C PRO A 101 -17.04 6.04 -11.95
N SER A 102 -16.36 6.20 -13.07
CA SER A 102 -16.87 5.80 -14.40
C SER A 102 -17.12 4.31 -14.57
N GLY A 103 -16.56 3.47 -13.69
CA GLY A 103 -16.75 2.03 -13.71
C GLY A 103 -17.04 1.47 -12.33
N CYS A 104 -17.98 0.55 -12.26
CA CYS A 104 -18.28 -0.25 -11.07
C CYS A 104 -18.22 -1.73 -11.41
N TRP A 105 -18.01 -2.57 -10.41
CA TRP A 105 -18.00 -4.02 -10.63
C TRP A 105 -19.41 -4.52 -10.93
N PRO A 106 -19.62 -5.30 -12.02
CA PRO A 106 -20.92 -5.86 -12.32
C PRO A 106 -21.33 -6.85 -11.21
N THR A 107 -22.42 -6.57 -10.55
CA THR A 107 -22.96 -7.41 -9.48
C THR A 107 -24.48 -7.47 -9.59
N GLU A 108 -25.11 -8.42 -8.93
CA GLU A 108 -26.56 -8.49 -8.79
C GLU A 108 -27.05 -7.32 -7.92
N ALA A 109 -28.29 -6.90 -8.15
CA ALA A 109 -28.85 -5.69 -7.54
C ALA A 109 -28.84 -5.69 -6.00
N ASP A 110 -28.88 -6.88 -5.38
CA ASP A 110 -28.85 -7.09 -3.93
C ASP A 110 -27.43 -7.15 -3.33
N GLN A 111 -26.39 -7.17 -4.18
CA GLN A 111 -24.99 -7.26 -3.79
C GLN A 111 -24.20 -5.97 -4.00
N GLY A 112 -24.88 -4.86 -4.17
CA GLY A 112 -24.27 -3.54 -4.33
C GLY A 112 -23.49 -3.10 -3.09
N LEU A 113 -22.65 -2.08 -3.27
CA LEU A 113 -21.93 -1.46 -2.16
C LEU A 113 -22.90 -0.79 -1.19
N VAL A 114 -22.67 -0.97 0.11
CA VAL A 114 -23.36 -0.16 1.11
C VAL A 114 -22.77 1.26 1.16
N HIS A 115 -23.51 2.23 1.71
CA HIS A 115 -23.13 3.65 1.69
C HIS A 115 -21.71 3.93 2.16
N SER A 116 -21.27 3.29 3.24
CA SER A 116 -19.90 3.47 3.76
C SER A 116 -18.81 2.92 2.83
N GLN A 117 -19.11 1.84 2.10
CA GLN A 117 -18.21 1.29 1.10
C GLN A 117 -18.17 2.20 -0.14
N GLN A 118 -19.33 2.69 -0.59
CA GLN A 118 -19.41 3.62 -1.71
C GLN A 118 -18.67 4.93 -1.40
N LEU A 119 -18.86 5.47 -0.21
CA LEU A 119 -18.12 6.64 0.27
C LEU A 119 -16.60 6.42 0.18
N ALA A 120 -16.14 5.26 0.65
CA ALA A 120 -14.71 4.92 0.58
C ALA A 120 -14.21 4.79 -0.85
N VAL A 121 -14.97 4.18 -1.76
CA VAL A 121 -14.62 4.07 -3.19
C VAL A 121 -14.53 5.45 -3.82
N ASN A 122 -15.56 6.30 -3.66
CA ASN A 122 -15.59 7.64 -4.21
C ASN A 122 -14.40 8.47 -3.73
N HIS A 123 -14.12 8.43 -2.43
CA HIS A 123 -13.01 9.16 -1.82
C HIS A 123 -11.64 8.66 -2.31
N VAL A 124 -11.43 7.35 -2.37
CA VAL A 124 -10.17 6.76 -2.83
C VAL A 124 -9.94 7.08 -4.31
N VAL A 125 -10.92 6.82 -5.16
CA VAL A 125 -10.81 7.05 -6.61
C VAL A 125 -10.66 8.54 -6.90
N GLY A 126 -11.51 9.40 -6.33
CA GLY A 126 -11.45 10.84 -6.53
C GLY A 126 -10.12 11.45 -6.10
N SER A 127 -9.58 11.03 -4.95
CA SER A 127 -8.32 11.58 -4.43
C SER A 127 -7.08 11.08 -5.19
N LEU A 128 -7.06 9.82 -5.61
CA LEU A 128 -5.88 9.21 -6.27
C LEU A 128 -5.88 9.41 -7.79
N SER A 129 -7.01 9.80 -8.40
CA SER A 129 -7.06 10.17 -9.82
C SER A 129 -6.35 11.49 -10.11
N THR A 130 -6.30 12.40 -9.16
CA THR A 130 -5.75 13.74 -9.31
C THR A 130 -4.42 13.96 -8.63
N SER A 131 -4.04 13.08 -7.69
CA SER A 131 -2.81 13.23 -6.91
C SER A 131 -2.10 11.90 -6.67
N LYS A 132 -0.77 11.99 -6.51
CA LYS A 132 0.02 10.84 -6.03
C LYS A 132 -0.14 10.75 -4.51
N GLY A 133 -0.33 9.54 -3.99
CA GLY A 133 -0.47 9.35 -2.56
C GLY A 133 -0.76 7.92 -2.19
N GLN A 134 -1.19 7.73 -0.96
CA GLN A 134 -1.60 6.45 -0.40
C GLN A 134 -2.91 6.64 0.37
N ARG A 135 -3.80 5.68 0.28
CA ARG A 135 -5.04 5.60 1.06
C ARG A 135 -5.12 4.24 1.71
N ALA A 136 -5.39 4.22 2.99
CA ALA A 136 -5.63 2.99 3.74
C ALA A 136 -7.12 2.87 4.07
N VAL A 137 -7.69 1.69 3.79
CA VAL A 137 -9.07 1.36 4.17
C VAL A 137 -9.00 0.32 5.27
N ASN A 138 -9.44 0.72 6.46
CA ASN A 138 -9.50 -0.16 7.62
C ASN A 138 -10.96 -0.53 7.92
N GLY A 139 -11.17 -1.78 8.30
CA GLY A 139 -12.48 -2.28 8.72
C GLY A 139 -12.36 -3.68 9.32
N PRO A 140 -13.27 -4.08 10.22
CA PRO A 140 -13.28 -5.41 10.79
C PRO A 140 -13.35 -6.53 9.74
N PRO A 141 -13.02 -7.76 10.07
CA PRO A 141 -13.29 -8.92 9.20
C PRO A 141 -14.78 -8.97 8.81
N GLY A 142 -15.07 -9.34 7.55
CA GLY A 142 -16.44 -9.45 7.06
C GLY A 142 -17.13 -8.16 6.61
N THR A 143 -16.51 -6.99 6.73
CA THR A 143 -17.10 -5.69 6.33
C THR A 143 -17.06 -5.41 4.83
N GLY A 144 -16.75 -6.40 3.99
CA GLY A 144 -16.78 -6.24 2.53
C GLY A 144 -15.60 -5.44 1.94
N LYS A 145 -14.43 -5.43 2.59
CA LYS A 145 -13.23 -4.78 2.03
C LYS A 145 -12.85 -5.29 0.64
N THR A 146 -13.03 -6.59 0.40
CA THR A 146 -12.77 -7.19 -0.92
C THR A 146 -13.80 -6.73 -1.96
N THR A 147 -15.05 -6.53 -1.56
CA THR A 147 -16.10 -6.01 -2.44
C THR A 147 -15.76 -4.59 -2.89
N LEU A 148 -15.40 -3.72 -1.95
CA LEU A 148 -14.94 -2.37 -2.23
C LEU A 148 -13.72 -2.36 -3.19
N LEU A 149 -12.76 -3.28 -3.00
CA LEU A 149 -11.59 -3.38 -3.88
C LEU A 149 -11.95 -3.72 -5.32
N ARG A 150 -13.00 -4.54 -5.55
CA ARG A 150 -13.49 -4.85 -6.91
C ARG A 150 -13.95 -3.59 -7.64
N ASP A 151 -14.66 -2.71 -6.96
CA ASP A 151 -15.13 -1.46 -7.54
C ASP A 151 -13.99 -0.49 -7.84
N ILE A 152 -12.98 -0.41 -6.98
CA ILE A 152 -11.76 0.36 -7.27
C ILE A 152 -11.06 -0.19 -8.52
N ILE A 153 -10.91 -1.51 -8.63
CA ILE A 153 -10.30 -2.15 -9.81
C ILE A 153 -11.12 -1.85 -11.07
N ALA A 154 -12.45 -2.01 -11.02
CA ALA A 154 -13.33 -1.73 -12.13
C ALA A 154 -13.22 -0.27 -12.60
N SER A 155 -13.20 0.67 -11.65
CA SER A 155 -13.00 2.09 -11.93
C SER A 155 -11.67 2.37 -12.63
N VAL A 156 -10.57 1.79 -12.15
CA VAL A 156 -9.25 1.97 -12.76
C VAL A 156 -9.21 1.38 -14.18
N VAL A 157 -9.78 0.19 -14.38
CA VAL A 157 -9.81 -0.45 -15.69
C VAL A 157 -10.65 0.36 -16.68
N THR A 158 -11.84 0.78 -16.27
CA THR A 158 -12.74 1.59 -17.13
C THR A 158 -12.12 2.95 -17.45
N GLY A 159 -11.61 3.65 -16.44
CA GLY A 159 -10.96 4.95 -16.66
C GLY A 159 -9.74 4.86 -17.59
N ARG A 160 -8.96 3.79 -17.51
CA ARG A 160 -7.87 3.54 -18.47
C ARG A 160 -8.40 3.24 -19.86
N ALA A 161 -9.47 2.46 -19.97
CA ALA A 161 -10.09 2.17 -21.26
C ALA A 161 -10.62 3.45 -21.93
N ASP A 162 -11.23 4.34 -21.18
CA ASP A 162 -11.72 5.64 -21.68
C ASP A 162 -10.57 6.49 -22.23
N VAL A 163 -9.46 6.57 -21.49
CA VAL A 163 -8.25 7.29 -21.94
C VAL A 163 -7.70 6.65 -23.22
N LEU A 164 -7.58 5.33 -23.27
CA LEU A 164 -7.08 4.62 -24.45
C LEU A 164 -8.00 4.82 -25.67
N ALA A 165 -9.32 4.80 -25.46
CA ALA A 165 -10.31 5.01 -26.52
C ALA A 165 -10.29 6.45 -27.08
N SER A 166 -9.87 7.42 -26.28
CA SER A 166 -9.75 8.83 -26.70
C SER A 166 -8.50 9.11 -27.54
N LEU A 167 -7.54 8.18 -27.60
CA LEU A 167 -6.30 8.38 -28.34
C LEU A 167 -6.52 8.27 -29.85
N PRO A 168 -5.97 9.19 -30.67
CA PRO A 168 -6.12 9.16 -32.13
C PRO A 168 -5.55 7.89 -32.78
N ARG A 169 -4.55 7.29 -32.18
CA ARG A 169 -3.87 6.07 -32.68
C ARG A 169 -3.49 5.17 -31.50
N ALA A 170 -3.67 3.88 -31.65
CA ALA A 170 -3.25 2.89 -30.66
C ALA A 170 -1.77 3.01 -30.26
N ALA A 171 -0.95 3.49 -31.19
CA ALA A 171 0.47 3.74 -30.96
C ALA A 171 0.74 4.82 -29.90
N ASP A 172 -0.17 5.74 -29.69
CA ASP A 172 0.01 6.84 -28.72
C ASP A 172 -0.21 6.39 -27.28
N ALA A 173 -0.72 5.16 -27.08
CA ALA A 173 -0.86 4.52 -25.76
C ALA A 173 0.47 4.10 -25.12
N PHE A 174 1.58 4.22 -25.81
CA PHE A 174 2.88 3.75 -25.31
C PHE A 174 3.82 4.90 -25.01
N VAL A 175 4.49 4.85 -23.86
CA VAL A 175 5.47 5.86 -23.42
C VAL A 175 6.65 5.92 -24.37
N ASP A 176 7.17 4.77 -24.78
CA ASP A 176 8.32 4.65 -25.65
C ASP A 176 7.92 4.28 -27.09
N LYS A 177 7.92 5.27 -27.95
CA LYS A 177 7.53 5.10 -29.36
C LYS A 177 8.67 4.51 -30.22
N GLY A 178 9.92 4.54 -29.75
CA GLY A 178 11.10 4.10 -30.50
C GLY A 178 11.44 2.63 -30.41
N VAL A 179 11.15 2.01 -29.26
CA VAL A 179 11.63 0.66 -28.91
C VAL A 179 10.65 -0.48 -29.31
N ARG A 180 9.46 -0.15 -29.78
CA ARG A 180 8.36 -1.13 -30.00
C ARG A 180 8.66 -2.23 -31.00
N ALA A 181 9.31 -1.90 -32.09
CA ALA A 181 9.58 -2.89 -33.13
C ALA A 181 10.65 -3.89 -32.66
N GLU A 182 11.56 -3.46 -31.82
CA GLU A 182 12.62 -4.26 -31.24
C GLU A 182 12.10 -5.13 -30.10
N GLN A 183 11.33 -4.55 -29.17
CA GLN A 183 10.67 -5.30 -28.08
C GLN A 183 9.66 -6.33 -28.57
N ALA A 184 8.93 -6.04 -29.66
CA ALA A 184 8.04 -7.01 -30.26
C ALA A 184 8.79 -8.18 -30.89
N ARG A 185 10.00 -7.98 -31.38
CA ARG A 185 10.89 -9.02 -31.92
C ARG A 185 11.54 -9.86 -30.83
N GLU A 186 11.83 -9.26 -29.68
CA GLU A 186 12.45 -9.93 -28.52
C GLU A 186 11.45 -10.49 -27.52
N GLY A 187 10.15 -10.38 -27.75
CA GLY A 187 9.10 -10.83 -26.82
C GLY A 187 8.94 -9.97 -25.57
N GLY A 188 9.53 -8.79 -25.56
CA GLY A 188 9.37 -7.82 -24.48
C GLY A 188 7.94 -7.25 -24.43
N LYS A 189 7.40 -7.02 -23.22
CA LYS A 189 6.09 -6.39 -23.03
C LYS A 189 6.23 -4.87 -23.09
N PRO A 190 5.50 -4.17 -23.96
CA PRO A 190 5.54 -2.69 -24.01
C PRO A 190 4.95 -2.10 -22.74
N GLN A 191 5.51 -0.97 -22.30
CA GLN A 191 4.97 -0.21 -21.19
C GLN A 191 3.88 0.76 -21.69
N PHE A 192 2.77 0.82 -20.95
CA PHE A 192 1.69 1.77 -21.20
C PHE A 192 1.93 3.08 -20.43
N CYS A 193 1.41 4.16 -20.98
CA CYS A 193 1.38 5.48 -20.32
C CYS A 193 0.53 5.47 -19.04
#